data_621ca58647b7cfc66cf328eaab607bd7
#
_entry.id   621ca58647b7cfc66cf328eaab607bd7
#
_cell.length_a   1.000
_cell.length_b   1.000
_cell.length_c   1.000
_cell.angle_alpha   90.00
_cell.angle_beta   90.00
_cell.angle_gamma   90.00
#
_symmetry.space_group_name_H-M   'P 1'
#
loop_
_entity.id
_entity.type
_entity.pdbx_description
1 polymer ?
#
loop_
_entity_poly.entity_id
_entity_poly.type
_entity_poly.pdbx_seq_one_letter_code
_entity_poly.pdbx_strand_id
1 'polypeptide(L)'
;MRALLRQLVHALEKGQDAELVTVLASSGSTPRGAGAVLAVFPDGTSIGTVGGGNVEYEAQKLASKLLKTGENALREFRFVQGDAASLGMVCGGDVTLHFHCLAASDSHVVTVFRALLDATAGSTDTWLVRKLDGAAVTDMGLADRTGTHYIEDIPAGLLESRAVFREGWFVLPAVRGGRVYIFGGGHVSQALVPAIAAVGFRPVVYDDRPEFADPALFPQAEAALCGSFTALAERIKVTPDDYVVIMTRGHQADYEVLTQTLRSGAKYIGCIGSKKKLSICRDRLLAAGFTAEEYAKVHAPIGLAIGAETPEEIAVSVTAELIAVRAGVETRN
;
A
#
# COMPACT_ATOMS: atom_id res chain seq x y z
N MET A 1 3.15 -4.34 -7.53
CA MET A 1 4.45 -3.65 -7.40
C MET A 1 5.63 -4.63 -7.32
N ARG A 2 5.72 -5.51 -6.31
CA ARG A 2 6.89 -6.42 -6.11
C ARG A 2 7.25 -7.27 -7.34
N ALA A 3 6.26 -7.85 -8.04
CA ALA A 3 6.51 -8.64 -9.26
C ALA A 3 7.09 -7.78 -10.39
N LEU A 4 6.57 -6.55 -10.58
CA LEU A 4 7.08 -5.59 -11.55
C LEU A 4 8.54 -5.21 -11.22
N LEU A 5 8.81 -4.84 -9.98
CA LEU A 5 10.17 -4.46 -9.54
C LEU A 5 11.16 -5.61 -9.72
N ARG A 6 10.76 -6.85 -9.44
CA ARG A 6 11.63 -8.03 -9.62
C ARG A 6 12.02 -8.24 -11.09
N GLN A 7 11.07 -8.14 -12.02
CA GLN A 7 11.36 -8.28 -13.45
C GLN A 7 12.18 -7.10 -13.96
N LEU A 8 11.88 -5.88 -13.52
CA LEU A 8 12.58 -4.68 -13.91
C LEU A 8 14.06 -4.75 -13.47
N VAL A 9 14.32 -5.01 -12.19
CA VAL A 9 15.70 -5.14 -11.68
C VAL A 9 16.45 -6.26 -12.38
N HIS A 10 15.80 -7.40 -12.61
CA HIS A 10 16.41 -8.52 -13.34
C HIS A 10 16.82 -8.14 -14.78
N ALA A 11 15.99 -7.38 -15.50
CA ALA A 11 16.32 -6.88 -16.84
C ALA A 11 17.52 -5.92 -16.79
N LEU A 12 17.48 -4.92 -15.91
CA LEU A 12 18.56 -3.93 -15.74
C LEU A 12 19.89 -4.59 -15.37
N GLU A 13 19.89 -5.57 -14.45
CA GLU A 13 21.09 -6.32 -14.06
C GLU A 13 21.68 -7.18 -15.18
N LYS A 14 20.86 -7.56 -16.17
CA LYS A 14 21.30 -8.24 -17.38
C LYS A 14 21.76 -7.30 -18.50
N GLY A 15 21.83 -6.00 -18.23
CA GLY A 15 22.20 -4.98 -19.22
C GLY A 15 21.08 -4.69 -20.22
N GLN A 16 19.83 -4.97 -19.89
CA GLN A 16 18.66 -4.68 -20.71
C GLN A 16 17.94 -3.44 -20.18
N ASP A 17 17.80 -2.44 -21.02
CA ASP A 17 17.01 -1.26 -20.71
C ASP A 17 15.52 -1.61 -20.59
N ALA A 18 14.76 -0.77 -19.89
CA ALA A 18 13.31 -0.94 -19.76
C ALA A 18 12.62 0.43 -19.81
N GLU A 19 11.41 0.46 -20.35
CA GLU A 19 10.58 1.67 -20.32
C GLU A 19 9.58 1.60 -19.20
N LEU A 20 9.65 2.55 -18.26
CA LEU A 20 8.70 2.67 -17.16
C LEU A 20 7.65 3.74 -17.49
N VAL A 21 6.45 3.29 -17.80
CA VAL A 21 5.29 4.17 -18.02
C VAL A 21 4.57 4.40 -16.72
N THR A 22 4.35 5.67 -16.35
CA THR A 22 3.71 6.05 -15.09
C THR A 22 2.56 7.03 -15.34
N VAL A 23 1.41 6.81 -14.71
CA VAL A 23 0.34 7.80 -14.64
C VAL A 23 0.76 8.89 -13.67
N LEU A 24 1.08 10.09 -14.16
CA LEU A 24 1.43 11.25 -13.32
C LEU A 24 0.17 11.93 -12.75
N ALA A 25 -0.83 12.12 -13.60
CA ALA A 25 -2.08 12.79 -13.25
C ALA A 25 -3.24 12.15 -14.00
N SER A 26 -4.42 12.25 -13.41
CA SER A 26 -5.68 11.84 -14.03
C SER A 26 -6.81 12.77 -13.59
N SER A 27 -7.73 13.08 -14.50
CA SER A 27 -8.91 13.88 -14.22
C SER A 27 -10.17 13.18 -14.75
N GLY A 28 -11.32 13.43 -14.13
CA GLY A 28 -12.57 12.79 -14.50
C GLY A 28 -12.60 11.28 -14.21
N SER A 29 -13.43 10.54 -14.95
CA SER A 29 -13.52 9.07 -14.82
C SER A 29 -12.42 8.40 -15.63
N THR A 30 -11.34 8.00 -14.97
CA THR A 30 -10.25 7.25 -15.58
C THR A 30 -10.14 5.84 -14.99
N PRO A 31 -9.73 4.82 -15.76
CA PRO A 31 -9.62 3.43 -15.27
C PRO A 31 -8.58 3.26 -14.16
N ARG A 32 -7.54 4.11 -14.13
CA ARG A 32 -6.49 4.13 -13.12
C ARG A 32 -6.11 5.57 -12.78
N GLY A 33 -5.89 5.82 -11.49
CA GLY A 33 -5.40 7.10 -10.99
C GLY A 33 -3.88 7.24 -11.05
N ALA A 34 -3.39 8.42 -10.64
CA ALA A 34 -1.97 8.71 -10.51
C ALA A 34 -1.24 7.63 -9.70
N GLY A 35 -0.03 7.27 -10.14
CA GLY A 35 0.79 6.24 -9.53
C GLY A 35 0.62 4.83 -10.12
N ALA A 36 -0.29 4.62 -11.07
CA ALA A 36 -0.32 3.37 -11.82
C ALA A 36 0.92 3.27 -12.72
N VAL A 37 1.51 2.08 -12.80
CA VAL A 37 2.76 1.85 -13.54
C VAL A 37 2.67 0.61 -14.44
N LEU A 38 3.38 0.70 -15.56
CA LEU A 38 3.58 -0.36 -16.55
C LEU A 38 5.05 -0.35 -16.96
N ALA A 39 5.73 -1.48 -16.85
CA ALA A 39 7.08 -1.66 -17.41
C ALA A 39 7.00 -2.41 -18.74
N VAL A 40 7.75 -1.94 -19.74
CA VAL A 40 7.86 -2.54 -21.07
C VAL A 40 9.31 -2.91 -21.33
N PHE A 41 9.56 -4.11 -21.86
CA PHE A 41 10.89 -4.66 -22.08
C PHE A 41 11.23 -4.77 -23.58
N PRO A 42 12.53 -4.95 -23.93
CA PRO A 42 12.99 -5.01 -25.34
C PRO A 42 12.36 -6.12 -26.18
N ASP A 43 11.96 -7.23 -25.53
CA ASP A 43 11.27 -8.37 -26.19
C ASP A 43 9.78 -8.11 -26.46
N GLY A 44 9.27 -6.91 -26.09
CA GLY A 44 7.88 -6.51 -26.23
C GLY A 44 6.97 -7.01 -25.11
N THR A 45 7.49 -7.75 -24.12
CA THR A 45 6.71 -8.11 -22.93
C THR A 45 6.50 -6.91 -22.02
N SER A 46 5.45 -6.96 -21.22
CA SER A 46 5.13 -5.90 -20.26
C SER A 46 4.56 -6.46 -18.96
N ILE A 47 4.70 -5.70 -17.89
CA ILE A 47 4.11 -6.01 -16.58
C ILE A 47 3.58 -4.74 -15.91
N GLY A 48 2.43 -4.85 -15.26
CA GLY A 48 1.70 -3.73 -14.68
C GLY A 48 0.56 -3.26 -15.56
N THR A 49 0.00 -2.09 -15.27
CA THR A 49 -1.10 -1.51 -16.08
C THR A 49 -1.22 -0.01 -15.82
N VAL A 50 -1.55 0.74 -16.85
CA VAL A 50 -1.89 2.18 -16.77
C VAL A 50 -3.39 2.44 -16.99
N GLY A 51 -4.21 1.38 -17.04
CA GLY A 51 -5.66 1.49 -17.12
C GLY A 51 -6.36 0.51 -18.09
N GLY A 52 -5.58 -0.28 -18.84
CA GLY A 52 -6.13 -1.23 -19.83
C GLY A 52 -6.65 -0.55 -21.11
N GLY A 53 -7.26 -1.35 -21.97
CA GLY A 53 -7.88 -0.89 -23.22
C GLY A 53 -6.92 -0.18 -24.18
N ASN A 54 -7.47 0.75 -24.97
CA ASN A 54 -6.72 1.43 -26.02
C ASN A 54 -5.55 2.29 -25.50
N VAL A 55 -5.72 2.92 -24.33
CA VAL A 55 -4.63 3.74 -23.73
C VAL A 55 -3.42 2.89 -23.40
N GLU A 56 -3.63 1.71 -22.81
CA GLU A 56 -2.53 0.80 -22.49
C GLU A 56 -1.86 0.26 -23.74
N TYR A 57 -2.65 -0.09 -24.76
CA TYR A 57 -2.12 -0.54 -26.05
C TYR A 57 -1.24 0.53 -26.72
N GLU A 58 -1.72 1.79 -26.81
CA GLU A 58 -0.95 2.88 -27.39
C GLU A 58 0.26 3.25 -26.51
N ALA A 59 0.12 3.15 -25.18
CA ALA A 59 1.24 3.36 -24.26
C ALA A 59 2.34 2.29 -24.45
N GLN A 60 1.99 1.01 -24.57
CA GLN A 60 2.95 -0.06 -24.84
C GLN A 60 3.67 0.11 -26.19
N LYS A 61 2.92 0.49 -27.21
CA LYS A 61 3.47 0.75 -28.56
C LYS A 61 4.45 1.94 -28.56
N LEU A 62 4.08 3.02 -27.88
CA LEU A 62 4.97 4.18 -27.73
C LEU A 62 6.19 3.84 -26.88
N ALA A 63 6.01 3.16 -25.76
CA ALA A 63 7.10 2.70 -24.88
C ALA A 63 8.12 1.84 -25.63
N SER A 64 7.64 0.89 -26.45
CA SER A 64 8.51 0.06 -27.28
C SER A 64 9.28 0.84 -28.36
N LYS A 65 8.75 1.99 -28.79
CA LYS A 65 9.46 2.89 -29.71
C LYS A 65 10.51 3.73 -28.97
N LEU A 66 10.14 4.33 -27.85
CA LEU A 66 11.03 5.17 -27.03
C LEU A 66 12.21 4.36 -26.46
N LEU A 67 11.96 3.13 -26.06
CA LEU A 67 13.00 2.22 -25.59
C LEU A 67 14.11 1.98 -26.62
N LYS A 68 13.81 2.04 -27.93
CA LYS A 68 14.82 1.90 -28.98
C LYS A 68 15.69 3.14 -29.17
N THR A 69 15.19 4.31 -28.78
CA THR A 69 15.90 5.59 -28.90
C THR A 69 16.49 6.06 -27.58
N GLY A 70 16.09 5.45 -26.44
CA GLY A 70 16.49 5.87 -25.11
C GLY A 70 15.86 7.19 -24.66
N GLU A 71 14.74 7.58 -25.27
CA GLU A 71 14.09 8.87 -25.02
C GLU A 71 13.01 8.78 -23.94
N ASN A 72 12.88 9.83 -23.15
CA ASN A 72 11.75 10.03 -22.26
C ASN A 72 10.64 10.83 -22.97
N ALA A 73 9.38 10.65 -22.55
CA ALA A 73 8.27 11.42 -23.10
C ALA A 73 7.18 11.70 -22.06
N LEU A 74 6.44 12.80 -22.27
CA LEU A 74 5.16 13.08 -21.65
C LEU A 74 4.08 13.00 -22.71
N ARG A 75 2.96 12.32 -22.42
CA ARG A 75 1.81 12.22 -23.32
C ARG A 75 0.51 12.35 -22.55
N GLU A 76 -0.37 13.18 -23.09
CA GLU A 76 -1.75 13.29 -22.63
C GLU A 76 -2.65 12.45 -23.51
N PHE A 77 -3.50 11.66 -22.87
CA PHE A 77 -4.56 10.90 -23.51
C PHE A 77 -5.90 11.44 -23.04
N ARG A 78 -6.76 11.85 -23.97
CA ARG A 78 -8.10 12.35 -23.71
C ARG A 78 -9.13 11.31 -24.10
N PHE A 79 -10.03 11.03 -23.18
CA PHE A 79 -11.17 10.15 -23.41
C PHE A 79 -12.38 10.98 -23.85
N VAL A 80 -12.60 11.13 -25.16
CA VAL A 80 -13.75 11.85 -25.69
C VAL A 80 -14.91 10.88 -25.87
N GLN A 81 -16.08 11.21 -25.27
CA GLN A 81 -17.31 10.46 -25.52
C GLN A 81 -17.71 10.60 -27.00
N GLY A 82 -17.83 9.49 -27.71
CA GLY A 82 -18.43 9.46 -29.04
C GLY A 82 -17.50 9.25 -30.24
N ASP A 83 -16.19 9.14 -30.05
CA ASP A 83 -15.31 8.80 -31.15
C ASP A 83 -15.34 7.30 -31.46
N ALA A 84 -15.60 6.92 -32.71
CA ALA A 84 -15.59 5.53 -33.16
C ALA A 84 -14.23 4.83 -32.99
N ALA A 85 -13.15 5.59 -32.71
CA ALA A 85 -11.83 5.11 -32.32
C ALA A 85 -11.71 4.79 -30.83
N SER A 86 -12.65 5.22 -29.99
CA SER A 86 -12.70 4.94 -28.54
C SER A 86 -13.38 3.59 -28.27
N LEU A 87 -12.94 2.54 -28.91
CA LEU A 87 -13.46 1.16 -28.77
C LEU A 87 -13.76 0.79 -27.30
N GLY A 88 -15.02 1.03 -26.89
CA GLY A 88 -15.61 0.43 -25.70
C GLY A 88 -15.37 1.11 -24.36
N MET A 89 -14.81 2.33 -24.30
CA MET A 89 -14.68 3.06 -23.02
C MET A 89 -15.72 4.17 -22.90
N VAL A 90 -16.58 4.05 -21.90
CA VAL A 90 -17.66 5.03 -21.55
C VAL A 90 -17.13 6.15 -20.62
N CYS A 91 -15.86 6.13 -20.26
CA CYS A 91 -15.25 7.05 -19.30
C CYS A 91 -14.74 8.32 -20.00
N GLY A 92 -15.24 9.48 -19.63
CA GLY A 92 -14.71 10.79 -20.06
C GLY A 92 -13.71 11.30 -19.00
N GLY A 93 -12.43 11.43 -19.38
CA GLY A 93 -11.40 11.95 -18.50
C GLY A 93 -10.07 12.09 -19.24
N ASP A 94 -9.11 12.76 -18.60
CA ASP A 94 -7.76 12.92 -19.15
C ASP A 94 -6.75 12.17 -18.29
N VAL A 95 -5.72 11.61 -18.93
CA VAL A 95 -4.60 10.96 -18.26
C VAL A 95 -3.28 11.47 -18.83
N THR A 96 -2.36 11.86 -17.96
CA THR A 96 -0.99 12.22 -18.32
C THR A 96 -0.06 11.05 -17.99
N LEU A 97 0.54 10.46 -19.04
CA LEU A 97 1.53 9.39 -18.90
C LEU A 97 2.95 9.96 -19.08
N HIS A 98 3.82 9.58 -18.18
CA HIS A 98 5.25 9.78 -18.27
C HIS A 98 5.93 8.48 -18.67
N PHE A 99 6.77 8.57 -19.69
CA PHE A 99 7.61 7.50 -20.22
C PHE A 99 9.04 7.79 -19.78
N HIS A 100 9.64 6.87 -19.07
CA HIS A 100 11.00 6.99 -18.55
C HIS A 100 11.82 5.79 -18.99
N CYS A 101 12.78 6.01 -19.88
CA CYS A 101 13.73 4.99 -20.29
C CYS A 101 14.76 4.77 -19.17
N LEU A 102 14.69 3.59 -18.57
CA LEU A 102 15.61 3.14 -17.54
C LEU A 102 16.79 2.46 -18.21
N ALA A 103 17.89 3.17 -18.35
CA ALA A 103 19.10 2.63 -18.95
C ALA A 103 19.83 1.70 -17.99
N ALA A 104 20.10 0.47 -18.42
CA ALA A 104 20.86 -0.50 -17.64
C ALA A 104 22.33 -0.08 -17.42
N SER A 105 22.84 0.79 -18.27
CA SER A 105 24.17 1.41 -18.14
C SER A 105 24.24 2.50 -17.07
N ASP A 106 23.09 3.03 -16.63
CA ASP A 106 23.02 4.01 -15.56
C ASP A 106 23.04 3.30 -14.19
N SER A 107 24.19 3.32 -13.53
CA SER A 107 24.39 2.70 -12.24
C SER A 107 23.50 3.28 -11.13
N HIS A 108 23.10 4.56 -11.23
CA HIS A 108 22.20 5.19 -10.30
C HIS A 108 20.78 4.61 -10.41
N VAL A 109 20.26 4.50 -11.64
CA VAL A 109 18.98 3.85 -11.93
C VAL A 109 18.94 2.42 -11.34
N VAL A 110 19.97 1.61 -11.68
CA VAL A 110 20.07 0.22 -11.19
C VAL A 110 20.07 0.18 -9.66
N THR A 111 20.85 1.05 -9.02
CA THR A 111 20.96 1.12 -7.55
C THR A 111 19.63 1.47 -6.89
N VAL A 112 18.93 2.50 -7.39
CA VAL A 112 17.65 2.94 -6.84
C VAL A 112 16.59 1.84 -6.97
N PHE A 113 16.46 1.21 -8.14
CA PHE A 113 15.44 0.16 -8.33
C PHE A 113 15.76 -1.13 -7.57
N ARG A 114 17.06 -1.47 -7.39
CA ARG A 114 17.46 -2.58 -6.51
C ARG A 114 17.09 -2.30 -5.07
N ALA A 115 17.44 -1.12 -4.54
CA ALA A 115 17.08 -0.72 -3.18
C ALA A 115 15.55 -0.69 -2.98
N LEU A 116 14.79 -0.24 -4.00
CA LEU A 116 13.33 -0.27 -3.95
C LEU A 116 12.78 -1.71 -3.92
N LEU A 117 13.38 -2.63 -4.67
CA LEU A 117 13.02 -4.05 -4.62
C LEU A 117 13.31 -4.64 -3.24
N ASP A 118 14.49 -4.35 -2.66
CA ASP A 118 14.88 -4.80 -1.33
C ASP A 118 13.94 -4.26 -0.25
N ALA A 119 13.49 -3.01 -0.37
CA ALA A 119 12.49 -2.41 0.51
C ALA A 119 11.17 -3.19 0.54
N THR A 120 10.82 -3.93 -0.54
CA THR A 120 9.60 -4.78 -0.57
C THR A 120 9.64 -5.95 0.43
N ALA A 121 10.79 -6.32 0.94
CA ALA A 121 10.96 -7.31 2.00
C ALA A 121 10.91 -6.68 3.41
N GLY A 122 11.13 -5.37 3.51
CA GLY A 122 11.09 -4.60 4.75
C GLY A 122 9.69 -4.36 5.29
N SER A 123 9.60 -3.66 6.41
CA SER A 123 8.36 -3.28 7.08
C SER A 123 8.10 -1.77 7.08
N THR A 124 8.82 -1.02 6.26
CA THR A 124 8.75 0.44 6.19
C THR A 124 8.11 0.86 4.87
N ASP A 125 7.16 1.80 4.92
CA ASP A 125 6.63 2.42 3.72
C ASP A 125 7.76 3.16 3.00
N THR A 126 7.85 2.97 1.67
CA THR A 126 8.92 3.58 0.85
C THR A 126 8.32 4.22 -0.39
N TRP A 127 8.74 5.46 -0.64
CA TRP A 127 8.36 6.25 -1.80
C TRP A 127 9.48 6.26 -2.82
N LEU A 128 9.13 6.03 -4.09
CA LEU A 128 9.99 6.37 -5.23
C LEU A 128 9.77 7.85 -5.56
N VAL A 129 10.84 8.62 -5.53
CA VAL A 129 10.84 10.07 -5.80
C VAL A 129 11.57 10.34 -7.08
N ARG A 130 10.98 11.14 -7.96
CA ARG A 130 11.59 11.59 -9.21
C ARG A 130 11.40 13.10 -9.37
N LYS A 131 12.46 13.81 -9.73
CA LYS A 131 12.40 15.21 -10.13
C LYS A 131 12.35 15.29 -11.65
N LEU A 132 11.36 15.97 -12.18
CA LEU A 132 11.10 16.07 -13.62
C LEU A 132 11.31 17.49 -14.09
N ASP A 133 11.97 17.64 -15.25
CA ASP A 133 11.97 18.85 -16.05
C ASP A 133 11.42 18.48 -17.44
N GLY A 134 10.18 18.88 -17.71
CA GLY A 134 9.43 18.34 -18.84
C GLY A 134 9.32 16.81 -18.77
N ALA A 135 9.81 16.12 -19.79
CA ALA A 135 9.86 14.66 -19.82
C ALA A 135 11.14 14.08 -19.18
N ALA A 136 12.17 14.89 -18.98
CA ALA A 136 13.45 14.42 -18.42
C ALA A 136 13.32 14.14 -16.91
N VAL A 137 13.89 13.03 -16.46
CA VAL A 137 14.11 12.77 -15.03
C VAL A 137 15.49 13.34 -14.70
N THR A 138 15.53 14.44 -13.96
CA THR A 138 16.77 15.14 -13.59
C THR A 138 17.39 14.61 -12.32
N ASP A 139 16.57 13.97 -11.47
CA ASP A 139 17.02 13.31 -10.24
C ASP A 139 16.02 12.24 -9.81
N MET A 140 16.50 11.20 -9.12
CA MET A 140 15.66 10.08 -8.65
C MET A 140 16.26 9.43 -7.42
N GLY A 141 15.38 9.04 -6.48
CA GLY A 141 15.79 8.30 -5.30
C GLY A 141 14.59 7.77 -4.52
N LEU A 142 14.84 7.43 -3.28
CA LEU A 142 13.86 6.87 -2.36
C LEU A 142 13.69 7.77 -1.15
N ALA A 143 12.52 7.70 -0.53
CA ALA A 143 12.27 8.28 0.78
C ALA A 143 11.49 7.29 1.65
N ASP A 144 11.76 7.33 2.94
CA ASP A 144 11.00 6.63 3.97
C ASP A 144 10.94 7.49 5.25
N ARG A 145 10.41 6.95 6.34
CA ARG A 145 10.34 7.70 7.62
C ARG A 145 11.70 7.96 8.27
N THR A 146 12.79 7.35 7.80
CA THR A 146 14.16 7.58 8.31
C THR A 146 14.87 8.67 7.55
N GLY A 147 14.37 9.05 6.38
CA GLY A 147 14.92 10.11 5.55
C GLY A 147 14.85 9.82 4.06
N THR A 148 15.72 10.50 3.33
CA THR A 148 15.89 10.36 1.87
C THR A 148 17.13 9.53 1.56
N HIS A 149 17.08 8.78 0.47
CA HIS A 149 18.15 7.90 0.01
C HIS A 149 18.33 8.10 -1.49
N TYR A 150 19.56 8.35 -1.92
CA TYR A 150 19.94 8.58 -3.33
C TYR A 150 19.40 9.85 -3.97
N ILE A 151 18.73 10.72 -3.21
CA ILE A 151 18.17 12.00 -3.64
C ILE A 151 18.16 12.95 -2.45
N GLU A 152 18.34 14.24 -2.70
CA GLU A 152 18.36 15.29 -1.68
C GLU A 152 17.24 16.31 -1.95
N ASP A 153 17.00 17.19 -0.96
CA ASP A 153 16.14 18.39 -1.09
C ASP A 153 14.69 18.13 -1.53
N ILE A 154 14.09 17.02 -1.07
CA ILE A 154 12.67 16.76 -1.35
C ILE A 154 11.83 17.80 -0.57
N PRO A 155 10.93 18.55 -1.25
CA PRO A 155 10.06 19.49 -0.57
C PRO A 155 9.18 18.82 0.49
N ALA A 156 9.01 19.51 1.62
CA ALA A 156 8.15 19.00 2.70
C ALA A 156 6.71 18.77 2.24
N GLY A 157 6.05 17.74 2.78
CA GLY A 157 4.64 17.46 2.53
C GLY A 157 4.34 16.74 1.21
N LEU A 158 5.35 16.18 0.52
CA LEU A 158 5.15 15.37 -0.69
C LEU A 158 5.01 13.85 -0.41
N LEU A 159 5.41 13.37 0.75
CA LEU A 159 5.34 11.95 1.12
C LEU A 159 3.92 11.61 1.59
N GLU A 160 2.98 11.61 0.64
CA GLU A 160 1.57 11.32 0.89
C GLU A 160 1.24 9.82 0.73
N SER A 161 0.06 9.43 1.20
CA SER A 161 -0.47 8.08 1.02
C SER A 161 -0.85 7.75 -0.43
N ARG A 162 -0.90 8.75 -1.31
CA ARG A 162 -1.17 8.63 -2.75
C ARG A 162 -0.02 9.19 -3.54
N ALA A 163 0.03 8.86 -4.83
CA ALA A 163 0.99 9.48 -5.74
C ALA A 163 0.70 10.96 -5.88
N VAL A 164 1.75 11.78 -5.83
CA VAL A 164 1.69 13.24 -5.94
C VAL A 164 2.57 13.68 -7.09
N PHE A 165 2.05 14.58 -7.92
CA PHE A 165 2.84 15.33 -8.89
C PHE A 165 2.66 16.83 -8.63
N ARG A 166 3.71 17.49 -8.17
CA ARG A 166 3.68 18.92 -7.81
C ARG A 166 5.05 19.55 -8.05
N GLU A 167 5.06 20.69 -8.75
CA GLU A 167 6.27 21.51 -8.97
C GLU A 167 7.46 20.69 -9.53
N GLY A 168 7.18 19.81 -10.49
CA GLY A 168 8.21 18.95 -11.09
C GLY A 168 8.59 17.73 -10.25
N TRP A 169 8.05 17.57 -9.04
CA TRP A 169 8.29 16.39 -8.22
C TRP A 169 7.17 15.36 -8.39
N PHE A 170 7.54 14.15 -8.74
CA PHE A 170 6.64 13.01 -8.73
C PHE A 170 7.04 12.05 -7.62
N VAL A 171 6.14 11.86 -6.67
CA VAL A 171 6.34 11.00 -5.51
C VAL A 171 5.33 9.87 -5.54
N LEU A 172 5.83 8.64 -5.63
CA LEU A 172 5.04 7.43 -5.72
C LEU A 172 5.22 6.59 -4.46
N PRO A 173 4.17 6.33 -3.65
CA PRO A 173 4.25 5.35 -2.57
C PRO A 173 4.38 3.94 -3.17
N ALA A 174 5.61 3.51 -3.41
CA ALA A 174 5.93 2.32 -4.18
C ALA A 174 5.90 1.04 -3.34
N VAL A 175 6.29 1.13 -2.06
CA VAL A 175 6.24 0.02 -1.11
C VAL A 175 5.37 0.40 0.08
N ARG A 176 4.45 -0.48 0.42
CA ARG A 176 3.64 -0.44 1.64
C ARG A 176 4.16 -1.55 2.55
N GLY A 177 5.09 -1.18 3.42
CA GLY A 177 5.83 -2.13 4.26
C GLY A 177 5.09 -2.54 5.53
N GLY A 178 4.15 -1.72 6.01
CA GLY A 178 3.44 -1.94 7.26
C GLY A 178 2.66 -3.25 7.29
N ARG A 179 2.75 -3.94 8.42
CA ARG A 179 2.04 -5.19 8.69
C ARG A 179 0.66 -4.92 9.29
N VAL A 180 -0.25 -5.87 9.10
CA VAL A 180 -1.51 -5.91 9.84
C VAL A 180 -1.38 -6.98 10.92
N TYR A 181 -1.12 -6.57 12.16
CA TYR A 181 -1.10 -7.46 13.30
C TYR A 181 -2.53 -7.76 13.75
N ILE A 182 -2.94 -9.02 13.62
CA ILE A 182 -4.28 -9.52 13.96
C ILE A 182 -4.18 -10.32 15.25
N PHE A 183 -4.68 -9.75 16.33
CA PHE A 183 -4.72 -10.39 17.65
C PHE A 183 -6.01 -11.18 17.80
N GLY A 184 -5.88 -12.51 17.86
CA GLY A 184 -6.94 -13.49 17.84
C GLY A 184 -7.04 -14.21 16.49
N GLY A 185 -6.88 -15.56 16.49
CA GLY A 185 -6.90 -16.41 15.29
C GLY A 185 -8.26 -17.09 15.02
N GLY A 186 -9.37 -16.51 15.50
CA GLY A 186 -10.72 -17.06 15.33
C GLY A 186 -11.28 -16.97 13.90
N HIS A 187 -12.55 -17.33 13.73
CA HIS A 187 -13.20 -17.40 12.42
C HIS A 187 -13.14 -16.08 11.63
N VAL A 188 -13.36 -14.94 12.28
CA VAL A 188 -13.27 -13.63 11.60
C VAL A 188 -11.86 -13.39 11.09
N SER A 189 -10.82 -13.76 11.85
CA SER A 189 -9.43 -13.63 11.42
C SER A 189 -9.09 -14.54 10.25
N GLN A 190 -9.64 -15.76 10.23
CA GLN A 190 -9.48 -16.71 9.12
C GLN A 190 -10.11 -16.18 7.82
N ALA A 191 -11.24 -15.48 7.92
CA ALA A 191 -11.85 -14.78 6.77
C ALA A 191 -11.11 -13.48 6.40
N LEU A 192 -10.59 -12.75 7.40
CA LEU A 192 -9.92 -11.46 7.17
C LEU A 192 -8.56 -11.61 6.47
N VAL A 193 -7.75 -12.59 6.88
CA VAL A 193 -6.39 -12.78 6.34
C VAL A 193 -6.37 -12.86 4.81
N PRO A 194 -7.14 -13.75 4.14
CA PRO A 194 -7.16 -13.80 2.67
C PRO A 194 -7.69 -12.50 2.03
N ALA A 195 -8.68 -11.85 2.64
CA ALA A 195 -9.28 -10.63 2.13
C ALA A 195 -8.27 -9.47 2.09
N ILE A 196 -7.55 -9.22 3.19
CA ILE A 196 -6.55 -8.15 3.24
C ILE A 196 -5.29 -8.48 2.44
N ALA A 197 -4.88 -9.75 2.38
CA ALA A 197 -3.75 -10.18 1.55
C ALA A 197 -4.04 -9.96 0.06
N ALA A 198 -5.27 -10.23 -0.41
CA ALA A 198 -5.70 -10.01 -1.80
C ALA A 198 -5.58 -8.52 -2.23
N VAL A 199 -5.73 -7.59 -1.29
CA VAL A 199 -5.58 -6.14 -1.54
C VAL A 199 -4.20 -5.60 -1.14
N GLY A 200 -3.23 -6.49 -0.89
CA GLY A 200 -1.82 -6.17 -0.72
C GLY A 200 -1.41 -5.72 0.68
N PHE A 201 -2.19 -6.02 1.71
CA PHE A 201 -1.71 -5.94 3.10
C PHE A 201 -0.89 -7.18 3.46
N ARG A 202 -0.11 -7.08 4.54
CA ARG A 202 0.80 -8.11 5.06
C ARG A 202 0.30 -8.57 6.42
N PRO A 203 -0.60 -9.57 6.49
CA PRO A 203 -1.17 -10.03 7.75
C PRO A 203 -0.16 -10.84 8.57
N VAL A 204 -0.13 -10.58 9.88
CA VAL A 204 0.55 -11.38 10.89
C VAL A 204 -0.48 -11.70 11.97
N VAL A 205 -0.77 -12.98 12.15
CA VAL A 205 -1.74 -13.45 13.17
C VAL A 205 -1.02 -13.74 14.47
N TYR A 206 -1.65 -13.38 15.60
CA TYR A 206 -1.13 -13.63 16.93
C TYR A 206 -2.25 -14.15 17.84
N ASP A 207 -2.09 -15.32 18.44
CA ASP A 207 -3.05 -15.89 19.42
C ASP A 207 -2.28 -16.54 20.58
N ASP A 208 -2.90 -16.59 21.76
CA ASP A 208 -2.33 -17.23 22.94
C ASP A 208 -2.51 -18.75 22.94
N ARG A 209 -3.27 -19.29 22.00
CA ARG A 209 -3.58 -20.70 21.84
C ARG A 209 -2.92 -21.26 20.60
N PRO A 210 -2.08 -22.33 20.71
CA PRO A 210 -1.37 -22.90 19.58
C PRO A 210 -2.26 -23.28 18.38
N GLU A 211 -3.45 -23.84 18.67
CA GLU A 211 -4.40 -24.29 17.65
C GLU A 211 -5.03 -23.14 16.84
N PHE A 212 -5.00 -21.91 17.36
CA PHE A 212 -5.45 -20.70 16.65
C PHE A 212 -4.31 -19.86 16.09
N ALA A 213 -3.07 -20.24 16.38
CA ALA A 213 -1.84 -19.66 15.81
C ALA A 213 -1.16 -20.63 14.82
N ASP A 214 -1.90 -21.63 14.34
CA ASP A 214 -1.37 -22.60 13.35
C ASP A 214 -1.24 -21.93 11.98
N PRO A 215 -0.03 -21.89 11.36
CA PRO A 215 0.16 -21.38 10.02
C PRO A 215 -0.72 -22.03 8.94
N ALA A 216 -1.15 -23.28 9.15
CA ALA A 216 -2.04 -23.98 8.22
C ALA A 216 -3.43 -23.31 8.10
N LEU A 217 -3.88 -22.60 9.12
CA LEU A 217 -5.12 -21.83 9.10
C LEU A 217 -4.97 -20.49 8.33
N PHE A 218 -3.74 -20.03 8.11
CA PHE A 218 -3.45 -18.70 7.58
C PHE A 218 -2.39 -18.74 6.46
N PRO A 219 -2.61 -19.48 5.36
CA PRO A 219 -1.61 -19.65 4.31
C PRO A 219 -1.22 -18.36 3.58
N GLN A 220 -2.04 -17.29 3.69
CA GLN A 220 -1.74 -15.97 3.13
C GLN A 220 -1.11 -15.01 4.15
N ALA A 221 -0.98 -15.39 5.42
CA ALA A 221 -0.30 -14.58 6.41
C ALA A 221 1.23 -14.64 6.22
N GLU A 222 1.91 -13.54 6.56
CA GLU A 222 3.38 -13.51 6.63
C GLU A 222 3.89 -14.41 7.76
N ALA A 223 3.16 -14.44 8.87
CA ALA A 223 3.40 -15.32 10.00
C ALA A 223 2.14 -15.56 10.81
N ALA A 224 2.08 -16.71 11.50
CA ALA A 224 1.17 -16.98 12.59
C ALA A 224 2.00 -17.28 13.83
N LEU A 225 1.80 -16.50 14.88
CA LEU A 225 2.65 -16.48 16.09
C LEU A 225 1.83 -16.87 17.31
N CYS A 226 2.34 -17.82 18.09
CA CYS A 226 1.75 -18.16 19.37
C CYS A 226 2.49 -17.46 20.52
N GLY A 227 1.76 -16.78 21.41
CA GLY A 227 2.35 -16.11 22.56
C GLY A 227 1.34 -15.43 23.47
N SER A 228 1.79 -14.97 24.63
CA SER A 228 0.91 -14.30 25.60
C SER A 228 0.51 -12.90 25.14
N PHE A 229 -0.76 -12.55 25.28
CA PHE A 229 -1.24 -11.19 25.06
C PHE A 229 -0.71 -10.17 26.09
N THR A 230 -0.14 -10.62 27.21
CA THR A 230 0.47 -9.72 28.21
C THR A 230 1.91 -9.34 27.91
N ALA A 231 2.55 -10.00 26.94
CA ALA A 231 3.98 -9.86 26.64
C ALA A 231 4.25 -9.75 25.11
N LEU A 232 3.53 -8.85 24.43
CA LEU A 232 3.63 -8.73 22.97
C LEU A 232 5.03 -8.36 22.50
N ALA A 233 5.74 -7.52 23.25
CA ALA A 233 7.08 -7.02 22.90
C ALA A 233 8.14 -8.14 22.78
N GLU A 234 7.89 -9.33 23.34
CA GLU A 234 8.78 -10.49 23.19
C GLU A 234 8.78 -11.08 21.78
N ARG A 235 7.71 -10.86 21.02
CA ARG A 235 7.48 -11.47 19.72
C ARG A 235 7.32 -10.48 18.58
N ILE A 236 6.79 -9.29 18.87
CA ILE A 236 6.45 -8.30 17.85
C ILE A 236 6.87 -6.90 18.31
N LYS A 237 7.14 -6.04 17.33
CA LYS A 237 7.35 -4.61 17.54
C LYS A 237 6.45 -3.86 16.56
N VAL A 238 5.39 -3.26 17.09
CA VAL A 238 4.48 -2.41 16.30
C VAL A 238 5.16 -1.07 15.99
N THR A 239 5.07 -0.64 14.74
CA THR A 239 5.68 0.59 14.23
C THR A 239 4.61 1.54 13.68
N PRO A 240 4.92 2.83 13.41
CA PRO A 240 3.98 3.77 12.83
C PRO A 240 3.45 3.41 11.42
N ASP A 241 4.08 2.47 10.71
CA ASP A 241 3.58 1.99 9.42
C ASP A 241 2.58 0.84 9.57
N ASP A 242 2.51 0.23 10.76
CA ASP A 242 1.71 -0.97 11.01
C ASP A 242 0.26 -0.65 11.35
N TYR A 243 -0.56 -1.69 11.26
CA TYR A 243 -1.98 -1.70 11.57
C TYR A 243 -2.23 -2.75 12.67
N VAL A 244 -3.05 -2.42 13.63
CA VAL A 244 -3.44 -3.29 14.75
C VAL A 244 -4.92 -3.62 14.64
N VAL A 245 -5.23 -4.91 14.58
CA VAL A 245 -6.60 -5.44 14.51
C VAL A 245 -6.82 -6.38 15.68
N ILE A 246 -7.72 -6.02 16.60
CA ILE A 246 -7.95 -6.75 17.85
C ILE A 246 -9.29 -7.47 17.78
N MET A 247 -9.25 -8.80 17.74
CA MET A 247 -10.39 -9.68 17.60
C MET A 247 -10.24 -10.89 18.53
N THR A 248 -9.80 -10.65 19.77
CA THR A 248 -9.56 -11.73 20.73
C THR A 248 -10.87 -12.28 21.28
N ARG A 249 -10.81 -13.46 21.94
CA ARG A 249 -11.98 -14.14 22.53
C ARG A 249 -12.61 -13.42 23.71
N GLY A 250 -12.00 -12.36 24.27
CA GLY A 250 -12.53 -11.72 25.48
C GLY A 250 -12.04 -10.31 25.72
N HIS A 251 -12.82 -9.55 26.49
CA HIS A 251 -12.50 -8.16 26.84
C HIS A 251 -11.20 -7.99 27.64
N GLN A 252 -10.76 -9.05 28.35
CA GLN A 252 -9.49 -9.03 29.09
C GLN A 252 -8.31 -9.01 28.13
N ALA A 253 -8.27 -9.91 27.16
CA ALA A 253 -7.20 -9.98 26.17
C ALA A 253 -7.20 -8.75 25.27
N ASP A 254 -8.38 -8.22 24.87
CA ASP A 254 -8.46 -6.97 24.11
C ASP A 254 -7.84 -5.80 24.89
N TYR A 255 -8.12 -5.71 26.19
CA TYR A 255 -7.54 -4.70 27.07
C TYR A 255 -6.01 -4.84 27.16
N GLU A 256 -5.50 -6.05 27.33
CA GLU A 256 -4.05 -6.32 27.40
C GLU A 256 -3.32 -5.93 26.10
N VAL A 257 -3.92 -6.21 24.94
CA VAL A 257 -3.37 -5.78 23.65
C VAL A 257 -3.42 -4.28 23.52
N LEU A 258 -4.55 -3.63 23.84
CA LEU A 258 -4.69 -2.17 23.75
C LEU A 258 -3.69 -1.43 24.63
N THR A 259 -3.47 -1.88 25.87
CA THR A 259 -2.50 -1.24 26.78
C THR A 259 -1.07 -1.19 26.22
N GLN A 260 -0.69 -2.17 25.41
CA GLN A 260 0.64 -2.29 24.82
C GLN A 260 0.75 -1.63 23.44
N THR A 261 -0.39 -1.44 22.73
CA THR A 261 -0.37 -0.95 21.35
C THR A 261 -0.88 0.48 21.20
N LEU A 262 -1.68 1.00 22.13
CA LEU A 262 -2.35 2.30 22.01
C LEU A 262 -1.37 3.48 21.87
N ARG A 263 -0.19 3.38 22.46
CA ARG A 263 0.91 4.38 22.39
C ARG A 263 2.01 4.00 21.41
N SER A 264 1.82 2.97 20.58
CA SER A 264 2.83 2.53 19.59
C SER A 264 2.99 3.50 18.42
N GLY A 265 2.02 4.39 18.20
CA GLY A 265 1.95 5.25 17.03
C GLY A 265 1.48 4.53 15.76
N ALA A 266 0.96 3.29 15.87
CA ALA A 266 0.44 2.53 14.74
C ALA A 266 -0.52 3.37 13.88
N LYS A 267 -0.46 3.16 12.58
CA LYS A 267 -1.30 3.87 11.59
C LYS A 267 -2.79 3.63 11.80
N TYR A 268 -3.13 2.47 12.35
CA TYR A 268 -4.50 2.05 12.64
C TYR A 268 -4.53 1.14 13.87
N ILE A 269 -5.52 1.34 14.73
CA ILE A 269 -5.85 0.41 15.82
C ILE A 269 -7.36 0.21 15.79
N GLY A 270 -7.80 -1.01 15.50
CA GLY A 270 -9.22 -1.38 15.49
C GLY A 270 -9.52 -2.49 16.47
N CYS A 271 -10.66 -2.41 17.15
CA CYS A 271 -11.10 -3.41 18.12
C CYS A 271 -12.53 -3.87 17.84
N ILE A 272 -12.71 -5.20 17.71
CA ILE A 272 -14.03 -5.80 17.54
C ILE A 272 -14.78 -5.86 18.88
N GLY A 273 -16.06 -5.63 18.84
CA GLY A 273 -16.90 -5.85 20.02
C GLY A 273 -18.22 -5.10 19.99
N SER A 274 -19.15 -5.57 20.83
CA SER A 274 -20.38 -4.82 21.09
C SER A 274 -20.09 -3.52 21.82
N LYS A 275 -20.97 -2.54 21.69
CA LYS A 275 -20.86 -1.23 22.39
C LYS A 275 -20.61 -1.40 23.88
N LYS A 276 -21.27 -2.39 24.53
CA LYS A 276 -21.08 -2.69 25.96
C LYS A 276 -19.65 -3.19 26.27
N LYS A 277 -19.13 -4.12 25.46
CA LYS A 277 -17.76 -4.66 25.62
C LYS A 277 -16.71 -3.56 25.44
N LEU A 278 -16.87 -2.73 24.42
CA LEU A 278 -15.97 -1.62 24.12
C LEU A 278 -16.01 -0.53 25.20
N SER A 279 -17.18 -0.21 25.77
CA SER A 279 -17.27 0.71 26.91
C SER A 279 -16.51 0.20 28.14
N ILE A 280 -16.65 -1.07 28.50
CA ILE A 280 -15.91 -1.67 29.62
C ILE A 280 -14.40 -1.56 29.39
N CYS A 281 -13.93 -1.85 28.17
CA CYS A 281 -12.52 -1.76 27.84
C CYS A 281 -12.01 -0.31 27.94
N ARG A 282 -12.77 0.65 27.41
CA ARG A 282 -12.46 2.08 27.51
C ARG A 282 -12.32 2.54 28.97
N ASP A 283 -13.32 2.22 29.80
CA ASP A 283 -13.35 2.67 31.20
C ASP A 283 -12.16 2.11 32.00
N ARG A 284 -11.74 0.88 31.70
CA ARG A 284 -10.53 0.27 32.27
C ARG A 284 -9.25 0.96 31.79
N LEU A 285 -9.15 1.32 30.51
CA LEU A 285 -8.01 2.05 29.98
C LEU A 285 -7.88 3.44 30.63
N LEU A 286 -9.00 4.16 30.77
CA LEU A 286 -9.03 5.45 31.47
C LEU A 286 -8.57 5.31 32.93
N ALA A 287 -9.04 4.28 33.65
CA ALA A 287 -8.60 3.98 35.00
C ALA A 287 -7.10 3.61 35.10
N ALA A 288 -6.52 3.07 34.01
CA ALA A 288 -5.10 2.76 33.90
C ALA A 288 -4.22 3.95 33.44
N GLY A 289 -4.79 5.16 33.30
CA GLY A 289 -4.05 6.37 32.98
C GLY A 289 -3.89 6.66 31.49
N PHE A 290 -4.72 6.04 30.63
CA PHE A 290 -4.89 6.47 29.25
C PHE A 290 -5.90 7.61 29.17
N THR A 291 -5.75 8.51 28.18
CA THR A 291 -6.69 9.62 28.02
C THR A 291 -7.85 9.27 27.08
N ALA A 292 -8.90 10.07 27.14
CA ALA A 292 -10.05 9.91 26.23
C ALA A 292 -9.62 10.16 24.76
N GLU A 293 -8.68 11.09 24.53
CA GLU A 293 -8.12 11.40 23.23
C GLU A 293 -7.27 10.24 22.67
N GLU A 294 -6.53 9.53 23.53
CA GLU A 294 -5.80 8.32 23.11
C GLU A 294 -6.79 7.23 22.69
N TYR A 295 -7.82 6.97 23.48
CA TYR A 295 -8.85 5.98 23.13
C TYR A 295 -9.67 6.38 21.89
N ALA A 296 -9.90 7.67 21.68
CA ALA A 296 -10.61 8.15 20.49
C ALA A 296 -9.92 7.78 19.17
N LYS A 297 -8.65 7.42 19.18
CA LYS A 297 -7.91 6.92 18.02
C LYS A 297 -8.24 5.46 17.69
N VAL A 298 -8.84 4.71 18.62
CA VAL A 298 -9.22 3.30 18.39
C VAL A 298 -10.49 3.23 17.56
N HIS A 299 -10.46 2.52 16.44
CA HIS A 299 -11.62 2.20 15.62
C HIS A 299 -12.47 1.11 16.32
N ALA A 300 -13.49 1.54 17.03
CA ALA A 300 -14.32 0.68 17.86
C ALA A 300 -15.80 1.10 17.80
N PRO A 301 -16.69 0.28 17.25
CA PRO A 301 -16.44 -1.03 16.62
C PRO A 301 -15.55 -0.94 15.39
N ILE A 302 -14.74 -2.00 15.15
CA ILE A 302 -13.90 -2.12 13.96
C ILE A 302 -14.75 -2.28 12.69
N GLY A 303 -14.27 -1.72 11.58
CA GLY A 303 -14.88 -1.87 10.27
C GLY A 303 -15.89 -0.77 9.93
N LEU A 304 -16.21 -0.64 8.65
CA LEU A 304 -17.24 0.29 8.17
C LEU A 304 -18.64 -0.25 8.50
N ALA A 305 -19.59 0.64 8.80
CA ALA A 305 -20.97 0.28 9.13
C ALA A 305 -21.75 -0.16 7.87
N ILE A 306 -21.60 -1.40 7.43
CA ILE A 306 -22.25 -1.99 6.25
C ILE A 306 -23.33 -3.02 6.61
N GLY A 307 -23.64 -3.21 7.90
CA GLY A 307 -24.60 -4.24 8.34
C GLY A 307 -24.02 -5.66 8.31
N ALA A 308 -22.70 -5.82 8.42
CA ALA A 308 -22.02 -7.13 8.39
C ALA A 308 -22.39 -8.00 9.60
N GLU A 309 -22.74 -9.26 9.36
CA GLU A 309 -23.14 -10.25 10.38
C GLU A 309 -22.24 -11.49 10.37
N THR A 310 -21.88 -12.01 9.19
CA THR A 310 -21.03 -13.21 9.09
C THR A 310 -19.53 -12.86 9.21
N PRO A 311 -18.68 -13.82 9.57
CA PRO A 311 -17.23 -13.63 9.60
C PRO A 311 -16.67 -13.04 8.29
N GLU A 312 -17.16 -13.48 7.15
CA GLU A 312 -16.74 -13.03 5.82
C GLU A 312 -17.20 -11.60 5.56
N GLU A 313 -18.42 -11.22 5.92
CA GLU A 313 -18.93 -9.85 5.80
C GLU A 313 -18.18 -8.87 6.71
N ILE A 314 -17.88 -9.30 7.95
CA ILE A 314 -17.05 -8.53 8.89
C ILE A 314 -15.66 -8.36 8.31
N ALA A 315 -15.07 -9.39 7.70
CA ALA A 315 -13.78 -9.30 7.03
C ALA A 315 -13.80 -8.28 5.88
N VAL A 316 -14.87 -8.21 5.07
CA VAL A 316 -15.05 -7.20 4.03
C VAL A 316 -15.14 -5.79 4.64
N SER A 317 -15.94 -5.62 5.70
CA SER A 317 -16.10 -4.35 6.42
C SER A 317 -14.76 -3.82 6.96
N VAL A 318 -13.98 -4.69 7.64
CA VAL A 318 -12.65 -4.35 8.18
C VAL A 318 -11.65 -4.06 7.04
N THR A 319 -11.66 -4.87 5.98
CA THR A 319 -10.81 -4.66 4.81
C THR A 319 -11.06 -3.31 4.16
N ALA A 320 -12.32 -2.92 4.01
CA ALA A 320 -12.70 -1.62 3.44
C ALA A 320 -12.22 -0.46 4.31
N GLU A 321 -12.33 -0.55 5.63
CA GLU A 321 -11.81 0.46 6.55
C GLU A 321 -10.28 0.57 6.48
N LEU A 322 -9.56 -0.55 6.47
CA LEU A 322 -8.11 -0.57 6.31
C LEU A 322 -7.66 0.07 4.98
N ILE A 323 -8.39 -0.18 3.88
CA ILE A 323 -8.12 0.46 2.58
C ILE A 323 -8.32 1.98 2.68
N ALA A 324 -9.40 2.44 3.30
CA ALA A 324 -9.69 3.86 3.46
C ALA A 324 -8.61 4.56 4.29
N VAL A 325 -8.21 3.99 5.43
CA VAL A 325 -7.10 4.51 6.25
C VAL A 325 -5.79 4.55 5.47
N ARG A 326 -5.46 3.49 4.73
CA ARG A 326 -4.28 3.45 3.87
C ARG A 326 -4.31 4.54 2.79
N ALA A 327 -5.49 4.89 2.31
CA ALA A 327 -5.69 5.94 1.32
C ALA A 327 -5.77 7.36 1.92
N GLY A 328 -5.69 7.51 3.25
CA GLY A 328 -5.84 8.79 3.93
C GLY A 328 -7.27 9.34 3.86
N VAL A 329 -8.27 8.46 3.73
CA VAL A 329 -9.69 8.83 3.74
C VAL A 329 -10.23 8.69 5.16
N GLU A 330 -10.88 9.74 5.66
CA GLU A 330 -11.58 9.67 6.94
C GLU A 330 -12.73 8.67 6.87
N THR A 331 -12.78 7.75 7.84
CA THR A 331 -13.75 6.66 7.90
C THR A 331 -14.79 6.84 9.01
N ARG A 332 -14.68 7.91 9.77
CA ARG A 332 -15.59 8.22 10.89
C ARG A 332 -16.47 9.41 10.53
N ASN A 333 -17.74 9.20 10.63
CA ASN A 333 -18.76 10.24 10.70
C ASN A 333 -19.10 10.48 12.18
#